data_3fc7d62239bf7997fc5f2106a53c4d5c
#
_entry.id   3fc7d62239bf7997fc5f2106a53c4d5c
#
_cell.length_a   1.000
_cell.length_b   1.000
_cell.length_c   1.000
_cell.angle_alpha   90.00
_cell.angle_beta   90.00
_cell.angle_gamma   90.00
#
_symmetry.space_group_name_H-M   'P 1'
#
loop_
_entity.id
_entity.type
_entity.pdbx_description
1 polymer ?
#
loop_
_entity_poly.entity_id
_entity_poly.type
_entity_poly.pdbx_seq_one_letter_code
_entity_poly.pdbx_strand_id
1 'polypeptide(L)'
;MHNNVFLANFEAMEKNEIIIPDTYRSISGESEGLFKDNGSRFIAKAYPVESEEEVKMIVGSLKKEYHDARHHCYAYRLGYRGDVFRANDDGEPSSSAGRPILGQIDSNCLSDILVVVIRYFGGIKLGIPGLIRAYKTSTADAISNAVIITKVAMKRYRLRFGYLAMNSVMKMVKDMSLEQSGQDFGTDCSMTVKVRLSSESDFLERVGNIEGCTAVEEGPATSET
;
A
#
# COMPACT_ATOMS: atom_id res chain seq x y z
N MET A 1 -15.56 -20.42 -9.93
CA MET A 1 -16.09 -19.28 -10.71
C MET A 1 -15.37 -18.00 -10.30
N HIS A 2 -14.03 -17.89 -10.49
CA HIS A 2 -13.23 -16.72 -10.05
C HIS A 2 -12.25 -16.23 -11.13
N ASN A 3 -12.51 -16.57 -12.42
CA ASN A 3 -11.63 -16.17 -13.52
C ASN A 3 -12.16 -15.03 -14.40
N ASN A 4 -13.31 -14.38 -14.04
CA ASN A 4 -13.95 -13.45 -14.97
C ASN A 4 -13.60 -11.96 -14.77
N VAL A 5 -12.92 -11.58 -13.70
CA VAL A 5 -12.55 -10.15 -13.50
C VAL A 5 -11.27 -9.79 -14.24
N PHE A 6 -10.35 -10.75 -14.44
CA PHE A 6 -9.13 -10.54 -15.23
C PHE A 6 -9.38 -10.62 -16.75
N LEU A 7 -10.39 -11.37 -17.20
CA LEU A 7 -10.72 -11.52 -18.63
C LEU A 7 -11.63 -10.41 -19.18
N ALA A 8 -12.46 -9.78 -18.32
CA ALA A 8 -13.30 -8.66 -18.76
C ALA A 8 -12.51 -7.40 -19.15
N ASN A 9 -11.24 -7.28 -18.70
CA ASN A 9 -10.35 -6.18 -19.11
C ASN A 9 -9.58 -6.49 -20.41
N PHE A 10 -9.72 -7.67 -20.98
CA PHE A 10 -9.02 -8.05 -22.22
C PHE A 10 -9.86 -7.89 -23.50
N GLU A 11 -11.20 -7.76 -23.39
CA GLU A 11 -12.10 -7.64 -24.54
C GLU A 11 -12.41 -6.18 -24.97
N ALA A 12 -11.86 -5.17 -24.26
CA ALA A 12 -11.95 -3.75 -24.68
C ALA A 12 -10.77 -3.30 -25.55
N MET A 13 -10.17 -4.19 -26.33
CA MET A 13 -9.10 -3.86 -27.27
C MET A 13 -9.64 -3.49 -28.66
N GLU A 14 -10.36 -2.38 -28.75
CA GLU A 14 -10.47 -1.61 -30.01
C GLU A 14 -10.49 -0.12 -29.71
N LYS A 15 -9.35 0.40 -29.43
CA LYS A 15 -8.72 1.72 -29.55
C LYS A 15 -7.65 1.80 -28.44
N ASN A 16 -6.41 1.94 -28.84
CA ASN A 16 -5.17 1.91 -28.06
C ASN A 16 -5.09 2.89 -26.86
N GLU A 17 -6.03 2.86 -25.93
CA GLU A 17 -5.83 3.42 -24.59
C GLU A 17 -5.63 2.27 -23.63
N ILE A 18 -4.38 2.05 -23.21
CA ILE A 18 -4.07 1.19 -22.08
C ILE A 18 -4.71 1.88 -20.86
N ILE A 19 -5.91 1.43 -20.47
CA ILE A 19 -6.53 1.89 -19.22
C ILE A 19 -5.68 1.33 -18.09
N ILE A 20 -4.77 2.15 -17.56
CA ILE A 20 -4.01 1.82 -16.36
C ILE A 20 -4.99 1.98 -15.19
N PRO A 21 -5.36 0.90 -14.48
CA PRO A 21 -6.21 1.03 -13.31
C PRO A 21 -5.49 1.90 -12.28
N ASP A 22 -6.06 3.06 -11.97
CA ASP A 22 -5.50 4.01 -11.03
C ASP A 22 -6.10 3.91 -9.62
N THR A 23 -6.77 2.80 -9.34
CA THR A 23 -7.37 2.53 -8.04
C THR A 23 -6.95 1.17 -7.50
N TYR A 24 -6.80 1.08 -6.20
CA TYR A 24 -6.48 -0.15 -5.48
C TYR A 24 -7.17 -0.18 -4.12
N ARG A 25 -7.29 -1.38 -3.55
CA ARG A 25 -7.96 -1.59 -2.26
C ARG A 25 -6.95 -1.54 -1.11
N SER A 26 -7.37 -0.92 0.00
CA SER A 26 -6.63 -0.88 1.25
C SER A 26 -7.60 -0.91 2.43
N ILE A 27 -7.11 -0.69 3.65
CA ILE A 27 -7.92 -0.54 4.86
C ILE A 27 -7.84 0.91 5.37
N SER A 28 -8.91 1.40 6.00
CA SER A 28 -8.96 2.79 6.51
C SER A 28 -8.33 2.97 7.88
N GLY A 29 -8.17 1.88 8.65
CA GLY A 29 -7.68 1.93 10.03
C GLY A 29 -7.30 0.55 10.52
N GLU A 30 -6.89 0.49 11.78
CA GLU A 30 -6.50 -0.77 12.45
C GLU A 30 -7.69 -1.72 12.59
N SER A 31 -7.40 -3.02 12.51
CA SER A 31 -8.36 -4.07 12.83
C SER A 31 -7.68 -5.25 13.49
N GLU A 32 -8.45 -6.05 14.22
CA GLU A 32 -7.97 -7.21 14.95
C GLU A 32 -8.77 -8.46 14.60
N GLY A 33 -8.08 -9.61 14.65
CA GLY A 33 -8.67 -10.93 14.53
C GLY A 33 -8.04 -11.91 15.52
N LEU A 34 -8.78 -12.95 15.88
CA LEU A 34 -8.36 -13.93 16.86
C LEU A 34 -8.69 -15.34 16.40
N PHE A 35 -7.69 -16.21 16.47
CA PHE A 35 -7.89 -17.64 16.30
C PHE A 35 -7.28 -18.42 17.45
N LYS A 36 -7.95 -19.48 17.92
CA LYS A 36 -7.46 -20.36 18.98
C LYS A 36 -7.50 -21.81 18.52
N ASP A 37 -6.42 -22.55 18.80
CA ASP A 37 -6.33 -23.97 18.47
C ASP A 37 -5.41 -24.69 19.46
N ASN A 38 -5.87 -25.79 20.06
CA ASN A 38 -5.13 -26.62 21.02
C ASN A 38 -4.39 -25.79 22.10
N GLY A 39 -5.10 -24.83 22.72
CA GLY A 39 -4.54 -23.93 23.73
C GLY A 39 -3.67 -22.80 23.19
N SER A 40 -3.22 -22.87 21.93
CA SER A 40 -2.49 -21.77 21.27
C SER A 40 -3.44 -20.63 20.90
N ARG A 41 -2.93 -19.39 20.96
CA ARG A 41 -3.67 -18.17 20.62
C ARG A 41 -2.90 -17.39 19.57
N PHE A 42 -3.59 -17.01 18.50
CA PHE A 42 -3.08 -16.24 17.38
C PHE A 42 -3.86 -14.92 17.29
N ILE A 43 -3.23 -13.82 17.64
CA ILE A 43 -3.81 -12.48 17.62
C ILE A 43 -3.27 -11.81 16.36
N ALA A 44 -4.15 -11.58 15.38
CA ALA A 44 -3.81 -10.85 14.16
C ALA A 44 -4.17 -9.38 14.33
N LYS A 45 -3.24 -8.50 13.96
CA LYS A 45 -3.45 -7.05 13.92
C LYS A 45 -3.12 -6.56 12.52
N ALA A 46 -4.07 -5.89 11.87
CA ALA A 46 -3.91 -5.29 10.56
C ALA A 46 -3.80 -3.77 10.69
N TYR A 47 -2.87 -3.17 9.93
CA TYR A 47 -2.57 -1.74 9.94
C TYR A 47 -2.50 -1.20 8.51
N PRO A 48 -3.08 -0.02 8.21
CA PRO A 48 -2.75 0.70 6.99
C PRO A 48 -1.31 1.22 7.10
N VAL A 49 -0.50 0.99 6.09
CA VAL A 49 0.91 1.42 6.02
C VAL A 49 1.26 1.83 4.59
N GLU A 50 2.15 2.79 4.42
CA GLU A 50 2.58 3.28 3.10
C GLU A 50 4.10 3.14 2.88
N SER A 51 4.86 2.73 3.92
CA SER A 51 6.31 2.59 3.86
C SER A 51 6.85 1.42 4.68
N GLU A 52 8.04 0.94 4.33
CA GLU A 52 8.76 -0.08 5.13
C GLU A 52 9.21 0.47 6.49
N GLU A 53 9.40 1.76 6.61
CA GLU A 53 9.73 2.45 7.86
C GLU A 53 8.57 2.34 8.85
N GLU A 54 7.34 2.60 8.41
CA GLU A 54 6.12 2.41 9.22
C GLU A 54 5.97 0.96 9.65
N VAL A 55 6.20 0.02 8.74
CA VAL A 55 6.20 -1.42 9.06
C VAL A 55 7.19 -1.73 10.18
N LYS A 56 8.43 -1.26 10.09
CA LYS A 56 9.46 -1.48 11.12
C LYS A 56 9.06 -0.90 12.47
N MET A 57 8.48 0.31 12.49
CA MET A 57 8.01 0.96 13.71
C MET A 57 6.88 0.16 14.37
N ILE A 58 5.86 -0.23 13.62
CA ILE A 58 4.71 -0.97 14.14
C ILE A 58 5.13 -2.35 14.66
N VAL A 59 5.91 -3.12 13.89
CA VAL A 59 6.42 -4.43 14.32
C VAL A 59 7.27 -4.29 15.57
N GLY A 60 8.13 -3.25 15.63
CA GLY A 60 8.95 -2.97 16.81
C GLY A 60 8.14 -2.60 18.05
N SER A 61 7.05 -1.85 17.89
CA SER A 61 6.12 -1.51 18.98
C SER A 61 5.39 -2.76 19.49
N LEU A 62 4.85 -3.58 18.58
CA LEU A 62 4.16 -4.82 18.94
C LEU A 62 5.09 -5.83 19.64
N LYS A 63 6.36 -5.93 19.26
CA LYS A 63 7.36 -6.75 19.98
C LYS A 63 7.63 -6.28 21.40
N LYS A 64 7.49 -4.99 21.67
CA LYS A 64 7.60 -4.43 23.04
C LYS A 64 6.31 -4.66 23.83
N GLU A 65 5.16 -4.45 23.22
CA GLU A 65 3.84 -4.62 23.85
C GLU A 65 3.59 -6.10 24.21
N TYR A 66 3.86 -7.02 23.29
CA TYR A 66 3.68 -8.46 23.45
C TYR A 66 5.01 -9.18 23.67
N HIS A 67 5.85 -8.63 24.55
CA HIS A 67 7.22 -9.12 24.79
C HIS A 67 7.29 -10.56 25.29
N ASP A 68 6.23 -11.07 25.89
CA ASP A 68 6.05 -12.44 26.38
C ASP A 68 5.61 -13.44 25.29
N ALA A 69 5.22 -12.94 24.13
CA ALA A 69 4.92 -13.79 22.97
C ALA A 69 6.20 -14.24 22.27
N ARG A 70 6.22 -15.50 21.81
CA ARG A 70 7.40 -16.09 21.20
C ARG A 70 7.59 -15.70 19.74
N HIS A 71 6.50 -15.45 19.00
CA HIS A 71 6.50 -15.19 17.56
C HIS A 71 5.62 -14.00 17.21
N HIS A 72 6.15 -13.10 16.37
CA HIS A 72 5.47 -11.95 15.78
C HIS A 72 5.63 -12.05 14.27
N CYS A 73 4.94 -13.04 13.69
CA CYS A 73 4.99 -13.28 12.25
C CYS A 73 4.22 -12.20 11.51
N TYR A 74 4.72 -11.74 10.36
CA TYR A 74 4.04 -10.67 9.63
C TYR A 74 4.19 -10.80 8.13
N ALA A 75 3.28 -10.14 7.42
CA ALA A 75 3.43 -9.84 6.02
C ALA A 75 2.86 -8.46 5.71
N TYR A 76 3.40 -7.82 4.68
CA TYR A 76 2.91 -6.56 4.15
C TYR A 76 2.95 -6.55 2.63
N ARG A 77 2.15 -5.67 2.04
CA ARG A 77 2.17 -5.31 0.63
C ARG A 77 1.97 -3.80 0.52
N LEU A 78 2.79 -3.12 -0.28
CA LEU A 78 2.83 -1.67 -0.41
C LEU A 78 2.69 -1.24 -1.87
N GLY A 79 2.14 -0.04 -2.05
CA GLY A 79 1.99 0.62 -3.33
C GLY A 79 0.82 0.09 -4.17
N TYR A 80 0.39 0.88 -5.14
CA TYR A 80 -0.78 0.57 -5.96
C TYR A 80 -0.63 -0.69 -6.81
N ARG A 81 0.59 -1.06 -7.21
CA ARG A 81 0.90 -2.32 -7.91
C ARG A 81 1.10 -3.48 -6.95
N GLY A 82 1.33 -3.19 -5.67
CA GLY A 82 1.68 -4.20 -4.70
C GLY A 82 3.01 -4.90 -4.96
N ASP A 83 3.95 -4.22 -5.64
CA ASP A 83 5.24 -4.79 -6.05
C ASP A 83 6.19 -4.94 -4.86
N VAL A 84 6.05 -4.08 -3.85
CA VAL A 84 6.85 -4.13 -2.63
C VAL A 84 6.10 -4.95 -1.60
N PHE A 85 6.61 -6.13 -1.27
CA PHE A 85 5.99 -7.01 -0.29
C PHE A 85 7.04 -7.84 0.46
N ARG A 86 6.66 -8.30 1.63
CA ARG A 86 7.49 -9.21 2.44
C ARG A 86 6.62 -10.13 3.28
N ALA A 87 7.12 -11.34 3.52
CA ALA A 87 6.58 -12.31 4.47
C ALA A 87 7.70 -12.72 5.45
N ASN A 88 7.38 -12.81 6.74
CA ASN A 88 8.34 -13.13 7.79
C ASN A 88 7.73 -14.13 8.78
N ASP A 89 8.42 -15.25 8.98
CA ASP A 89 7.98 -16.34 9.86
C ASP A 89 8.42 -16.15 11.32
N ASP A 90 9.29 -15.18 11.63
CA ASP A 90 9.80 -14.83 12.99
C ASP A 90 10.09 -16.05 13.88
N GLY A 91 10.82 -17.04 13.32
CA GLY A 91 11.22 -18.27 14.03
C GLY A 91 10.23 -19.44 13.99
N GLU A 92 9.06 -19.28 13.34
CA GLU A 92 8.23 -20.43 12.98
C GLU A 92 8.89 -21.23 11.82
N PRO A 93 8.47 -22.48 11.58
CA PRO A 93 8.94 -23.24 10.43
C PRO A 93 8.74 -22.47 9.12
N SER A 94 9.71 -22.56 8.22
CA SER A 94 9.71 -21.80 6.97
C SER A 94 8.37 -21.92 6.21
N SER A 95 7.84 -20.77 5.79
CA SER A 95 6.59 -20.64 5.02
C SER A 95 5.32 -21.15 5.73
N SER A 96 5.37 -21.35 7.06
CA SER A 96 4.21 -21.79 7.83
C SER A 96 3.40 -20.63 8.45
N ALA A 97 3.93 -19.40 8.42
CA ALA A 97 3.31 -18.22 9.02
C ALA A 97 3.24 -17.04 8.05
N GLY A 98 4.38 -16.47 7.66
CA GLY A 98 4.43 -15.26 6.83
C GLY A 98 3.77 -15.43 5.48
N ARG A 99 3.99 -16.55 4.78
CA ARG A 99 3.32 -16.83 3.49
C ARG A 99 1.80 -17.01 3.63
N PRO A 100 1.24 -17.75 4.59
CA PRO A 100 -0.19 -17.78 4.88
C PRO A 100 -0.80 -16.41 5.14
N ILE A 101 -0.10 -15.51 5.87
CA ILE A 101 -0.53 -14.12 6.09
C ILE A 101 -0.58 -13.36 4.77
N LEU A 102 0.51 -13.37 3.99
CA LEU A 102 0.58 -12.70 2.69
C LEU A 102 -0.51 -13.20 1.74
N GLY A 103 -0.74 -14.51 1.70
CA GLY A 103 -1.79 -15.11 0.87
C GLY A 103 -3.20 -14.64 1.21
N GLN A 104 -3.46 -14.20 2.46
CA GLN A 104 -4.75 -13.58 2.81
C GLN A 104 -4.83 -12.13 2.33
N ILE A 105 -3.76 -11.37 2.39
CA ILE A 105 -3.66 -10.03 1.82
C ILE A 105 -3.93 -10.11 0.30
N ASP A 106 -3.28 -11.03 -0.39
CA ASP A 106 -3.40 -11.24 -1.84
C ASP A 106 -4.81 -11.67 -2.25
N SER A 107 -5.41 -12.63 -1.54
CA SER A 107 -6.75 -13.13 -1.86
C SER A 107 -7.86 -12.09 -1.68
N ASN A 108 -7.60 -11.04 -0.89
CA ASN A 108 -8.49 -9.89 -0.72
C ASN A 108 -8.11 -8.71 -1.64
N CYS A 109 -7.09 -8.85 -2.48
CA CYS A 109 -6.58 -7.81 -3.39
C CYS A 109 -6.24 -6.50 -2.64
N LEU A 110 -5.61 -6.62 -1.46
CA LEU A 110 -5.24 -5.48 -0.63
C LEU A 110 -3.78 -5.07 -0.85
N SER A 111 -3.54 -3.78 -0.79
CA SER A 111 -2.21 -3.17 -0.73
C SER A 111 -2.20 -2.02 0.27
N ASP A 112 -1.00 -1.48 0.59
CA ASP A 112 -0.80 -0.53 1.69
C ASP A 112 -1.33 -1.09 3.02
N ILE A 113 -0.98 -2.33 3.30
CA ILE A 113 -1.40 -3.07 4.49
C ILE A 113 -0.24 -3.88 5.08
N LEU A 114 -0.16 -3.85 6.39
CA LEU A 114 0.64 -4.76 7.21
C LEU A 114 -0.31 -5.61 8.05
N VAL A 115 -0.05 -6.91 8.12
CA VAL A 115 -0.68 -7.80 9.12
C VAL A 115 0.39 -8.46 9.96
N VAL A 116 0.30 -8.31 11.27
CA VAL A 116 1.17 -8.97 12.26
C VAL A 116 0.34 -9.97 13.05
N VAL A 117 0.80 -11.20 13.14
CA VAL A 117 0.16 -12.23 13.96
C VAL A 117 1.07 -12.60 15.13
N ILE A 118 0.59 -12.31 16.34
CA ILE A 118 1.25 -12.59 17.61
C ILE A 118 0.77 -13.95 18.09
N ARG A 119 1.72 -14.88 18.32
CA ARG A 119 1.38 -16.22 18.77
C ARG A 119 1.80 -16.50 20.19
N TYR A 120 0.85 -17.00 20.97
CA TYR A 120 1.07 -17.66 22.26
C TYR A 120 0.92 -19.17 22.12
N PHE A 121 1.96 -19.91 22.52
CA PHE A 121 1.97 -21.38 22.46
C PHE A 121 1.12 -22.00 23.57
N GLY A 122 0.26 -22.92 23.21
CA GLY A 122 -0.70 -23.57 24.14
C GLY A 122 -0.26 -24.91 24.73
N GLY A 123 1.04 -25.26 24.57
CA GLY A 123 1.56 -26.55 25.10
C GLY A 123 1.49 -27.70 24.10
N ILE A 124 0.63 -27.66 23.10
CA ILE A 124 0.48 -28.71 22.07
C ILE A 124 0.98 -28.21 20.72
N LYS A 125 1.87 -28.98 20.07
CA LYS A 125 2.37 -28.66 18.73
C LYS A 125 1.30 -28.90 17.69
N LEU A 126 1.03 -27.89 16.85
CA LEU A 126 0.02 -27.96 15.78
C LEU A 126 0.51 -28.65 14.50
N GLY A 127 1.85 -28.78 14.34
CA GLY A 127 2.47 -29.17 13.07
C GLY A 127 2.35 -28.07 12.00
N ILE A 128 3.07 -28.25 10.87
CA ILE A 128 3.07 -27.25 9.78
C ILE A 128 1.66 -26.99 9.23
N PRO A 129 0.83 -28.02 8.91
CA PRO A 129 -0.53 -27.77 8.42
C PRO A 129 -1.42 -27.00 9.39
N GLY A 130 -1.30 -27.29 10.71
CA GLY A 130 -2.05 -26.59 11.75
C GLY A 130 -1.60 -25.13 11.88
N LEU A 131 -0.30 -24.85 11.79
CA LEU A 131 0.23 -23.47 11.77
C LEU A 131 -0.29 -22.69 10.58
N ILE A 132 -0.17 -23.23 9.36
CA ILE A 132 -0.68 -22.59 8.14
C ILE A 132 -2.15 -22.22 8.30
N ARG A 133 -2.98 -23.16 8.77
CA ARG A 133 -4.40 -22.91 9.02
C ARG A 133 -4.60 -21.79 10.03
N ALA A 134 -3.88 -21.80 11.14
CA ALA A 134 -4.04 -20.83 12.23
C ALA A 134 -3.65 -19.40 11.79
N TYR A 135 -2.50 -19.24 11.13
CA TYR A 135 -2.08 -17.94 10.61
C TYR A 135 -3.02 -17.43 9.52
N LYS A 136 -3.45 -18.29 8.62
CA LYS A 136 -4.47 -17.96 7.60
C LYS A 136 -5.79 -17.50 8.22
N THR A 137 -6.32 -18.27 9.19
CA THR A 137 -7.63 -18.00 9.78
C THR A 137 -7.63 -16.73 10.63
N SER A 138 -6.59 -16.52 11.46
CA SER A 138 -6.49 -15.29 12.28
C SER A 138 -6.35 -14.04 11.40
N THR A 139 -5.59 -14.13 10.32
CA THR A 139 -5.44 -13.02 9.34
C THR A 139 -6.74 -12.74 8.61
N ALA A 140 -7.45 -13.78 8.17
CA ALA A 140 -8.76 -13.63 7.52
C ALA A 140 -9.77 -12.95 8.44
N ASP A 141 -9.75 -13.29 9.73
CA ASP A 141 -10.61 -12.68 10.75
C ASP A 141 -10.28 -11.18 10.91
N ALA A 142 -8.99 -10.81 11.03
CA ALA A 142 -8.58 -9.41 11.09
C ALA A 142 -9.01 -8.62 9.85
N ILE A 143 -8.82 -9.17 8.65
CA ILE A 143 -9.23 -8.51 7.40
C ILE A 143 -10.76 -8.38 7.30
N SER A 144 -11.51 -9.37 7.79
CA SER A 144 -13.00 -9.32 7.79
C SER A 144 -13.55 -8.22 8.71
N ASN A 145 -12.80 -7.88 9.76
CA ASN A 145 -13.13 -6.81 10.71
C ASN A 145 -12.64 -5.43 10.24
N ALA A 146 -11.86 -5.35 9.16
CA ALA A 146 -11.35 -4.11 8.63
C ALA A 146 -12.38 -3.37 7.76
N VAL A 147 -12.36 -2.05 7.79
CA VAL A 147 -13.09 -1.22 6.84
C VAL A 147 -12.27 -1.09 5.56
N ILE A 148 -12.71 -1.74 4.51
CA ILE A 148 -12.04 -1.71 3.21
C ILE A 148 -12.36 -0.40 2.50
N ILE A 149 -11.32 0.27 1.98
CA ILE A 149 -11.41 1.50 1.20
C ILE A 149 -10.77 1.31 -0.18
N THR A 150 -11.15 2.18 -1.12
CA THR A 150 -10.49 2.31 -2.42
C THR A 150 -9.60 3.54 -2.38
N LYS A 151 -8.30 3.36 -2.61
CA LYS A 151 -7.32 4.42 -2.80
C LYS A 151 -7.11 4.71 -4.27
N VAL A 152 -6.75 5.95 -4.59
CA VAL A 152 -6.34 6.38 -5.94
C VAL A 152 -4.83 6.40 -6.04
N ALA A 153 -4.29 5.78 -7.08
CA ALA A 153 -2.85 5.80 -7.35
C ALA A 153 -2.46 7.20 -7.84
N MET A 154 -1.59 7.85 -7.07
CA MET A 154 -1.08 9.19 -7.35
C MET A 154 0.43 9.14 -7.51
N LYS A 155 0.95 9.97 -8.43
CA LYS A 155 2.36 10.30 -8.54
C LYS A 155 2.60 11.73 -8.12
N ARG A 156 3.78 12.00 -7.57
CA ARG A 156 4.19 13.35 -7.18
C ARG A 156 5.18 13.88 -8.21
N TYR A 157 4.94 15.10 -8.67
CA TYR A 157 5.81 15.80 -9.60
C TYR A 157 6.24 17.14 -9.03
N ARG A 158 7.55 17.41 -9.04
CA ARG A 158 8.09 18.75 -8.79
C ARG A 158 8.09 19.52 -10.11
N LEU A 159 7.24 20.53 -10.20
CA LEU A 159 7.25 21.52 -11.27
C LEU A 159 8.32 22.56 -10.98
N ARG A 160 9.08 22.94 -12.03
CA ARG A 160 9.99 24.10 -12.03
C ARG A 160 9.68 24.96 -13.24
N PHE A 161 9.56 26.27 -13.05
CA PHE A 161 9.17 27.17 -14.11
C PHE A 161 9.60 28.60 -13.81
N GLY A 162 9.83 29.38 -14.85
CA GLY A 162 10.09 30.81 -14.70
C GLY A 162 8.84 31.63 -14.44
N TYR A 163 8.99 32.85 -13.94
CA TYR A 163 7.87 33.73 -13.59
C TYR A 163 6.89 33.97 -14.76
N LEU A 164 7.39 34.06 -16.01
CA LEU A 164 6.56 34.22 -17.21
C LEU A 164 5.59 33.08 -17.45
N ALA A 165 5.94 31.86 -17.05
CA ALA A 165 5.10 30.68 -17.18
C ALA A 165 4.06 30.53 -16.05
N MET A 166 4.13 31.35 -14.99
CA MET A 166 3.29 31.25 -13.78
C MET A 166 1.80 31.13 -14.11
N ASN A 167 1.27 32.01 -14.94
CA ASN A 167 -0.15 32.02 -15.26
C ASN A 167 -0.59 30.74 -16.00
N SER A 168 0.24 30.23 -16.91
CA SER A 168 -0.04 29.01 -17.67
C SER A 168 0.01 27.77 -16.75
N VAL A 169 1.01 27.71 -15.86
CA VAL A 169 1.15 26.63 -14.88
C VAL A 169 -0.04 26.64 -13.91
N MET A 170 -0.39 27.79 -13.33
CA MET A 170 -1.52 27.88 -12.38
C MET A 170 -2.86 27.56 -13.06
N LYS A 171 -3.04 27.93 -14.33
CA LYS A 171 -4.22 27.55 -15.12
C LYS A 171 -4.27 26.03 -15.29
N MET A 172 -3.18 25.38 -15.71
CA MET A 172 -3.10 23.93 -15.85
C MET A 172 -3.42 23.20 -14.54
N VAL A 173 -2.80 23.62 -13.43
CA VAL A 173 -3.03 23.05 -12.09
C VAL A 173 -4.52 23.13 -11.70
N LYS A 174 -5.16 24.27 -11.97
CA LYS A 174 -6.58 24.49 -11.71
C LYS A 174 -7.47 23.64 -12.64
N ASP A 175 -7.20 23.65 -13.94
CA ASP A 175 -8.00 22.94 -14.96
C ASP A 175 -7.97 21.42 -14.73
N MET A 176 -6.85 20.88 -14.23
CA MET A 176 -6.67 19.47 -13.86
C MET A 176 -7.05 19.18 -12.41
N SER A 177 -7.44 20.17 -11.62
CA SER A 177 -7.78 20.05 -10.19
C SER A 177 -6.68 19.35 -9.37
N LEU A 178 -5.40 19.69 -9.65
CA LEU A 178 -4.26 19.06 -8.98
C LEU A 178 -4.09 19.59 -7.55
N GLU A 179 -3.86 18.68 -6.60
CA GLU A 179 -3.38 19.05 -5.27
C GLU A 179 -1.96 19.60 -5.37
N GLN A 180 -1.71 20.73 -4.73
CA GLN A 180 -0.42 21.43 -4.75
C GLN A 180 0.14 21.61 -3.35
N SER A 181 1.47 21.53 -3.23
CA SER A 181 2.23 21.72 -1.97
C SER A 181 3.64 22.24 -2.27
N GLY A 182 4.40 22.62 -1.24
CA GLY A 182 5.79 22.99 -1.35
C GLY A 182 6.05 24.10 -2.38
N GLN A 183 5.20 25.11 -2.39
CA GLN A 183 5.30 26.24 -3.33
C GLN A 183 6.45 27.16 -2.94
N ASP A 184 7.26 27.51 -3.93
CA ASP A 184 8.30 28.53 -3.85
C ASP A 184 8.20 29.42 -5.09
N PHE A 185 7.93 30.70 -4.89
CA PHE A 185 7.72 31.69 -5.94
C PHE A 185 8.83 32.75 -5.93
N GLY A 186 10.07 32.32 -5.76
CA GLY A 186 11.26 33.17 -5.91
C GLY A 186 11.60 33.48 -7.38
N THR A 187 12.89 33.68 -7.67
CA THR A 187 13.38 33.93 -9.03
C THR A 187 13.10 32.72 -9.93
N ASP A 188 13.28 31.54 -9.41
CA ASP A 188 12.90 30.27 -10.03
C ASP A 188 11.72 29.69 -9.26
N CYS A 189 10.56 29.68 -9.90
CA CYS A 189 9.34 29.17 -9.25
C CYS A 189 9.32 27.64 -9.25
N SER A 190 8.81 27.08 -8.16
CA SER A 190 8.59 25.63 -8.08
C SER A 190 7.39 25.28 -7.21
N MET A 191 6.80 24.11 -7.47
CA MET A 191 5.75 23.52 -6.64
C MET A 191 5.70 22.00 -6.84
N THR A 192 5.21 21.28 -5.87
CA THR A 192 4.89 19.86 -5.98
C THR A 192 3.41 19.68 -6.23
N VAL A 193 3.06 18.87 -7.22
CA VAL A 193 1.67 18.50 -7.54
C VAL A 193 1.49 16.99 -7.45
N LYS A 194 0.27 16.57 -7.04
CA LYS A 194 -0.14 15.16 -7.10
C LYS A 194 -0.98 14.94 -8.35
N VAL A 195 -0.61 13.95 -9.14
CA VAL A 195 -1.25 13.60 -10.40
C VAL A 195 -1.77 12.17 -10.34
N ARG A 196 -3.05 11.96 -10.69
CA ARG A 196 -3.61 10.61 -10.83
C ARG A 196 -2.86 9.85 -11.93
N LEU A 197 -2.58 8.58 -11.69
CA LEU A 197 -1.85 7.75 -12.64
C LEU A 197 -2.54 7.71 -14.02
N SER A 198 -3.87 7.64 -14.06
CA SER A 198 -4.65 7.68 -15.31
C SER A 198 -4.56 9.01 -16.06
N SER A 199 -4.18 10.09 -15.39
CA SER A 199 -4.05 11.45 -15.98
C SER A 199 -2.61 11.85 -16.23
N GLU A 200 -1.65 10.97 -15.99
CA GLU A 200 -0.22 11.27 -16.06
C GLU A 200 0.20 11.69 -17.47
N SER A 201 -0.26 11.00 -18.51
CA SER A 201 0.07 11.29 -19.90
C SER A 201 -0.41 12.69 -20.33
N ASP A 202 -1.67 13.02 -20.03
CA ASP A 202 -2.25 14.36 -20.29
C ASP A 202 -1.50 15.46 -19.52
N PHE A 203 -1.15 15.19 -18.26
CA PHE A 203 -0.37 16.12 -17.45
C PHE A 203 1.00 16.41 -18.06
N LEU A 204 1.76 15.38 -18.43
CA LEU A 204 3.09 15.54 -19.01
C LEU A 204 3.03 16.23 -20.37
N GLU A 205 2.05 15.97 -21.21
CA GLU A 205 1.81 16.66 -22.46
C GLU A 205 1.55 18.16 -22.23
N ARG A 206 0.68 18.50 -21.27
CA ARG A 206 0.38 19.90 -20.93
C ARG A 206 1.60 20.64 -20.38
N VAL A 207 2.42 19.98 -19.53
CA VAL A 207 3.68 20.56 -19.05
C VAL A 207 4.62 20.84 -20.22
N GLY A 208 4.76 19.89 -21.16
CA GLY A 208 5.60 20.05 -22.35
C GLY A 208 5.18 21.21 -23.27
N ASN A 209 3.89 21.58 -23.25
CA ASN A 209 3.34 22.71 -24.01
C ASN A 209 3.53 24.08 -23.32
N ILE A 210 4.05 24.13 -22.09
CA ILE A 210 4.35 25.38 -21.37
C ILE A 210 5.84 25.67 -21.47
N GLU A 211 6.20 26.72 -22.24
CA GLU A 211 7.57 27.12 -22.39
C GLU A 211 8.24 27.46 -21.06
N GLY A 212 9.42 26.89 -20.81
CA GLY A 212 10.18 27.11 -19.57
C GLY A 212 9.62 26.36 -18.34
N CYS A 213 8.66 25.42 -18.51
CA CYS A 213 8.19 24.55 -17.46
C CYS A 213 8.78 23.13 -17.59
N THR A 214 9.17 22.55 -16.47
CA THR A 214 9.64 21.15 -16.38
C THR A 214 8.95 20.42 -15.23
N ALA A 215 8.71 19.12 -15.38
CA ALA A 215 8.22 18.24 -14.33
C ALA A 215 9.23 17.13 -14.06
N VAL A 216 9.54 16.91 -12.80
CA VAL A 216 10.41 15.80 -12.35
C VAL A 216 9.60 14.95 -11.36
N GLU A 217 9.49 13.65 -11.63
CA GLU A 217 8.82 12.72 -10.70
C GLU A 217 9.60 12.69 -9.37
N GLU A 218 8.89 12.95 -8.26
CA GLU A 218 9.43 12.79 -6.93
C GLU A 218 9.11 11.37 -6.45
N GLY A 219 10.11 10.66 -5.94
CA GLY A 219 9.88 9.36 -5.27
C GLY A 219 8.91 9.48 -4.10
N PRO A 220 8.49 8.35 -3.49
CA PRO A 220 7.70 8.37 -2.27
C PRO A 220 8.38 9.28 -1.25
N ALA A 221 7.57 10.07 -0.53
CA ALA A 221 8.08 11.03 0.45
C ALA A 221 8.96 10.30 1.46
N THR A 222 10.28 10.47 1.36
CA THR A 222 11.16 10.26 2.51
C THR A 222 10.79 11.37 3.50
N SER A 223 10.22 10.98 4.64
CA SER A 223 10.04 11.89 5.76
C SER A 223 11.41 12.46 6.12
N GLU A 224 11.68 13.70 5.71
CA GLU A 224 12.78 14.46 6.31
C GLU A 224 12.46 14.61 7.80
N THR A 225 13.37 14.05 8.61
CA THR A 225 13.41 14.13 10.07
C THR A 225 13.58 15.55 10.54
#